data_a588975127644a4989a0b7ae908c3768
#
_entry.id   a588975127644a4989a0b7ae908c3768
#
_cell.length_a   1.000
_cell.length_b   1.000
_cell.length_c   1.000
_cell.angle_alpha   90.00
_cell.angle_beta   90.00
_cell.angle_gamma   90.00
#
_symmetry.space_group_name_H-M   'P 1'
#
loop_
_entity.id
_entity.type
_entity.pdbx_description
1 polymer ?
#
loop_
_entity_poly.entity_id
_entity_poly.type
_entity_poly.pdbx_seq_one_letter_code
_entity_poly.pdbx_strand_id
1 'polypeptide(L)'
;NLSQSLQWPVLAEGLSPVRNYTDLNPYLISTYDIILRNQQLAKELSPEIVIQIGEMPTSKELRNWLITTNPQRLIIDNCDQNLDPLHGKTTHLRISVTEIGKLEIEELAKNEYLQKWCISEKQVRKNIDDYFENVDELIESKTAWLISQNLPPETPLFIANSMPVRDVEFFWKPNNLRIKPYFNRGANGIDGTLSTALGIAHHQQSSVMLTGDLSLLHDTNGFLISNKFIGHLTIILINNNGGGIFEMLPIAKFNPPFEEFFATPQNIDFAQLCATYNVQYNLINSWEELKDSLKQLPKTGIRVLEVKTNRKRDVIWRKENLPKFANW
;
A
#
# COMPACT_ATOMS: atom_id res chain seq x y z
N ASN A 1 -8.58 12.04 -17.95
CA ASN A 1 -9.39 13.12 -18.54
C ASN A 1 -10.04 14.02 -17.47
N LEU A 2 -10.91 13.48 -16.54
CA LEU A 2 -11.65 14.32 -15.56
C LEU A 2 -10.74 15.27 -14.77
N SER A 3 -9.67 14.77 -14.16
CA SER A 3 -8.71 15.56 -13.40
C SER A 3 -8.03 16.64 -14.26
N GLN A 4 -7.71 16.32 -15.50
CA GLN A 4 -7.11 17.29 -16.43
C GLN A 4 -8.09 18.38 -16.81
N SER A 5 -9.34 18.03 -17.16
CA SER A 5 -10.35 19.04 -17.48
C SER A 5 -10.68 19.93 -16.28
N LEU A 6 -10.83 19.35 -15.09
CA LEU A 6 -11.12 20.13 -13.88
C LEU A 6 -9.89 20.83 -13.30
N GLN A 7 -8.67 20.51 -13.74
CA GLN A 7 -7.41 20.97 -13.12
C GLN A 7 -7.39 20.68 -11.61
N TRP A 8 -7.75 19.44 -11.24
CA TRP A 8 -7.85 19.00 -9.86
C TRP A 8 -6.82 17.89 -9.55
N PRO A 9 -6.25 17.87 -8.33
CA PRO A 9 -5.36 16.80 -7.89
C PRO A 9 -6.12 15.47 -7.74
N VAL A 10 -5.40 14.36 -7.96
CA VAL A 10 -5.93 13.00 -7.78
C VAL A 10 -5.19 12.33 -6.62
N LEU A 11 -5.82 12.28 -5.46
CA LEU A 11 -5.29 11.58 -4.29
C LEU A 11 -5.61 10.09 -4.46
N ALA A 12 -4.65 9.30 -4.90
CA ALA A 12 -4.86 7.87 -5.15
C ALA A 12 -4.31 7.02 -4.02
N GLU A 13 -5.14 6.13 -3.47
CA GLU A 13 -4.74 5.14 -2.48
C GLU A 13 -3.66 4.21 -3.03
N GLY A 14 -2.80 3.66 -2.15
CA GLY A 14 -1.75 2.72 -2.53
C GLY A 14 -2.23 1.46 -3.25
N LEU A 15 -3.47 1.07 -2.98
CA LEU A 15 -4.12 -0.07 -3.64
C LEU A 15 -4.77 0.30 -4.98
N SER A 16 -4.86 1.58 -5.30
CA SER A 16 -5.41 2.02 -6.58
C SER A 16 -4.43 1.72 -7.72
N PRO A 17 -4.90 1.09 -8.82
CA PRO A 17 -4.07 0.89 -10.00
C PRO A 17 -3.55 2.20 -10.61
N VAL A 18 -4.21 3.34 -10.33
CA VAL A 18 -3.84 4.67 -10.82
C VAL A 18 -2.38 5.02 -10.54
N ARG A 19 -1.82 4.56 -9.40
CA ARG A 19 -0.40 4.78 -9.06
C ARG A 19 0.59 4.09 -10.04
N ASN A 20 0.12 3.15 -10.85
CA ASN A 20 0.92 2.41 -11.82
C ASN A 20 0.70 2.87 -13.27
N TYR A 21 0.04 4.05 -13.44
CA TYR A 21 -0.33 4.65 -14.73
C TYR A 21 -0.08 6.17 -14.69
N THR A 22 1.13 6.59 -14.32
CA THR A 22 1.47 8.02 -14.14
C THR A 22 1.43 8.81 -15.44
N ASP A 23 1.69 8.18 -16.58
CA ASP A 23 1.57 8.77 -17.91
C ASP A 23 0.14 9.22 -18.24
N LEU A 24 -0.88 8.59 -17.63
CA LEU A 24 -2.29 8.95 -17.77
C LEU A 24 -2.81 9.89 -16.68
N ASN A 25 -2.03 10.08 -15.60
CA ASN A 25 -2.47 10.79 -14.40
C ASN A 25 -1.44 11.87 -13.98
N PRO A 26 -1.30 12.98 -14.73
CA PRO A 26 -0.27 13.98 -14.48
C PRO A 26 -0.43 14.73 -13.16
N TYR A 27 -1.62 14.73 -12.56
CA TYR A 27 -1.92 15.38 -11.29
C TYR A 27 -2.09 14.39 -10.12
N LEU A 28 -1.43 13.24 -10.24
CA LEU A 28 -1.42 12.21 -9.21
C LEU A 28 -0.69 12.70 -7.96
N ILE A 29 -1.35 12.58 -6.81
CA ILE A 29 -0.81 12.83 -5.48
C ILE A 29 -0.79 11.50 -4.72
N SER A 30 0.37 10.91 -4.60
CA SER A 30 0.58 9.60 -3.98
C SER A 30 1.01 9.70 -2.52
N THR A 31 1.56 10.85 -2.12
CA THR A 31 2.07 11.10 -0.76
C THR A 31 1.12 11.90 0.11
N TYR A 32 -0.15 11.99 -0.27
CA TYR A 32 -1.14 12.83 0.41
C TYR A 32 -1.26 12.54 1.91
N ASP A 33 -1.14 11.28 2.35
CA ASP A 33 -1.14 10.94 3.79
C ASP A 33 -0.01 11.65 4.53
N ILE A 34 1.18 11.66 3.95
CA ILE A 34 2.37 12.30 4.54
C ILE A 34 2.26 13.83 4.47
N ILE A 35 1.79 14.40 3.34
CA ILE A 35 1.53 15.83 3.18
C ILE A 35 0.57 16.32 4.27
N LEU A 36 -0.51 15.59 4.52
CA LEU A 36 -1.56 15.96 5.48
C LEU A 36 -1.12 15.84 6.96
N ARG A 37 0.02 15.20 7.25
CA ARG A 37 0.65 15.22 8.59
C ARG A 37 1.22 16.59 8.95
N ASN A 38 1.55 17.41 7.97
CA ASN A 38 1.90 18.81 8.16
C ASN A 38 0.60 19.63 8.33
N GLN A 39 0.34 20.11 9.54
CA GLN A 39 -0.90 20.81 9.88
C GLN A 39 -1.10 22.11 9.09
N GLN A 40 -0.02 22.82 8.75
CA GLN A 40 -0.09 24.02 7.97
C GLN A 40 -0.50 23.71 6.53
N LEU A 41 0.15 22.74 5.89
CA LEU A 41 -0.20 22.28 4.56
C LEU A 41 -1.62 21.72 4.52
N ALA A 42 -2.02 20.91 5.50
CA ALA A 42 -3.37 20.38 5.60
C ALA A 42 -4.44 21.49 5.63
N LYS A 43 -4.17 22.60 6.31
CA LYS A 43 -5.06 23.76 6.35
C LYS A 43 -5.07 24.52 5.01
N GLU A 44 -3.93 24.76 4.41
CA GLU A 44 -3.81 25.47 3.14
C GLU A 44 -4.41 24.70 1.95
N LEU A 45 -4.39 23.37 2.04
CA LEU A 45 -4.92 22.47 1.02
C LEU A 45 -6.38 22.06 1.27
N SER A 46 -7.11 22.75 2.17
CA SER A 46 -8.51 22.44 2.49
C SER A 46 -9.40 22.51 1.25
N PRO A 47 -10.18 21.46 0.94
CA PRO A 47 -11.04 21.43 -0.23
C PRO A 47 -12.44 21.99 0.07
N GLU A 48 -13.08 22.57 -0.91
CA GLU A 48 -14.52 22.90 -0.87
C GLU A 48 -15.37 21.71 -1.35
N ILE A 49 -14.89 21.04 -2.38
CA ILE A 49 -15.56 19.91 -3.03
C ILE A 49 -14.59 18.74 -3.16
N VAL A 50 -15.08 17.53 -2.92
CA VAL A 50 -14.34 16.28 -3.13
C VAL A 50 -15.18 15.32 -3.97
N ILE A 51 -14.59 14.78 -5.02
CA ILE A 51 -15.15 13.66 -5.77
C ILE A 51 -14.45 12.38 -5.25
N GLN A 52 -15.21 11.55 -4.56
CA GLN A 52 -14.76 10.25 -4.08
C GLN A 52 -15.23 9.18 -5.05
N ILE A 53 -14.30 8.38 -5.56
CA ILE A 53 -14.60 7.25 -6.44
C ILE A 53 -14.37 5.96 -5.65
N GLY A 54 -15.45 5.21 -5.45
CA GLY A 54 -15.44 3.99 -4.65
C GLY A 54 -15.31 4.21 -3.14
N GLU A 55 -14.75 3.23 -2.46
CA GLU A 55 -14.61 3.24 -1.01
C GLU A 55 -13.61 4.30 -0.50
N MET A 56 -13.74 4.62 0.79
CA MET A 56 -12.84 5.56 1.47
C MET A 56 -11.43 4.95 1.62
N PRO A 57 -10.38 5.68 1.22
CA PRO A 57 -9.00 5.23 1.39
C PRO A 57 -8.62 4.85 2.82
N THR A 58 -7.61 3.98 2.94
CA THR A 58 -7.12 3.48 4.24
C THR A 58 -6.51 4.57 5.12
N SER A 59 -6.01 5.66 4.53
CA SER A 59 -5.32 6.74 5.25
C SER A 59 -6.17 7.34 6.37
N LYS A 60 -5.64 7.28 7.59
CA LYS A 60 -6.24 7.92 8.77
C LYS A 60 -6.13 9.45 8.70
N GLU A 61 -5.03 9.95 8.17
CA GLU A 61 -4.79 11.40 8.04
C GLU A 61 -5.78 12.02 7.04
N LEU A 62 -6.04 11.36 5.91
CA LEU A 62 -7.05 11.80 4.95
C LEU A 62 -8.44 11.84 5.59
N ARG A 63 -8.81 10.80 6.35
CA ARG A 63 -10.13 10.76 7.04
C ARG A 63 -10.28 11.89 8.03
N ASN A 64 -9.28 12.11 8.88
CA ASN A 64 -9.27 13.19 9.86
C ASN A 64 -9.34 14.56 9.18
N TRP A 65 -8.62 14.74 8.09
CA TRP A 65 -8.63 15.96 7.29
C TRP A 65 -10.01 16.24 6.69
N LEU A 66 -10.66 15.23 6.10
CA LEU A 66 -12.03 15.35 5.57
C LEU A 66 -13.07 15.63 6.65
N ILE A 67 -12.91 15.04 7.86
CA ILE A 67 -13.79 15.38 9.00
C ILE A 67 -13.62 16.85 9.40
N THR A 68 -12.36 17.30 9.49
CA THR A 68 -12.05 18.66 9.97
C THR A 68 -12.47 19.74 8.96
N THR A 69 -12.23 19.51 7.67
CA THR A 69 -12.55 20.46 6.59
C THR A 69 -14.01 20.40 6.17
N ASN A 70 -14.67 19.26 6.39
CA ASN A 70 -16.09 19.01 6.10
C ASN A 70 -16.56 19.52 4.71
N PRO A 71 -15.89 19.13 3.62
CA PRO A 71 -16.23 19.58 2.27
C PRO A 71 -17.54 18.96 1.78
N GLN A 72 -18.12 19.53 0.73
CA GLN A 72 -19.15 18.83 -0.05
C GLN A 72 -18.51 17.64 -0.75
N ARG A 73 -19.05 16.41 -0.54
CA ARG A 73 -18.52 15.19 -1.19
C ARG A 73 -19.53 14.60 -2.17
N LEU A 74 -19.06 14.30 -3.37
CA LEU A 74 -19.77 13.50 -4.36
C LEU A 74 -19.16 12.11 -4.36
N ILE A 75 -19.90 11.11 -3.89
CA ILE A 75 -19.44 9.71 -3.87
C ILE A 75 -20.00 9.02 -5.11
N ILE A 76 -19.10 8.47 -5.92
CA ILE A 76 -19.41 7.84 -7.20
C ILE A 76 -19.08 6.37 -7.10
N ASP A 77 -20.11 5.55 -7.13
CA ASP A 77 -20.03 4.10 -7.17
C ASP A 77 -21.37 3.51 -7.65
N ASN A 78 -21.35 2.35 -8.27
CA ASN A 78 -22.56 1.69 -8.75
C ASN A 78 -23.24 0.82 -7.68
N CYS A 79 -22.63 0.65 -6.49
CA CYS A 79 -23.21 -0.13 -5.40
C CYS A 79 -24.37 0.64 -4.71
N ASP A 80 -25.20 -0.10 -3.98
CA ASP A 80 -26.33 0.45 -3.22
C ASP A 80 -25.99 0.76 -1.75
N GLN A 81 -24.75 0.47 -1.34
CA GLN A 81 -24.26 0.70 0.02
C GLN A 81 -23.95 2.17 0.30
N ASN A 82 -23.98 2.53 1.58
CA ASN A 82 -23.49 3.83 2.01
C ASN A 82 -21.97 3.81 2.17
N LEU A 83 -21.25 4.43 1.24
CA LEU A 83 -19.79 4.54 1.24
C LEU A 83 -19.27 5.78 1.99
N ASP A 84 -20.10 6.41 2.84
CA ASP A 84 -19.71 7.52 3.69
C ASP A 84 -19.51 7.13 5.17
N PRO A 85 -18.33 6.61 5.55
CA PRO A 85 -18.05 6.29 6.95
C PRO A 85 -17.85 7.53 7.84
N LEU A 86 -17.79 8.73 7.25
CA LEU A 86 -17.56 9.98 7.97
C LEU A 86 -18.84 10.74 8.32
N HIS A 87 -19.99 10.30 7.80
CA HIS A 87 -21.31 10.94 7.99
C HIS A 87 -21.30 12.44 7.69
N GLY A 88 -20.62 12.83 6.61
CA GLY A 88 -20.44 14.23 6.22
C GLY A 88 -21.50 14.73 5.24
N LYS A 89 -21.21 15.84 4.57
CA LYS A 89 -22.08 16.42 3.52
C LYS A 89 -21.88 15.65 2.22
N THR A 90 -22.65 14.59 2.01
CA THR A 90 -22.45 13.70 0.87
C THR A 90 -23.66 13.61 -0.04
N THR A 91 -23.39 13.48 -1.33
CA THR A 91 -24.34 13.08 -2.36
C THR A 91 -23.79 11.83 -3.05
N HIS A 92 -24.57 10.75 -3.06
CA HIS A 92 -24.20 9.51 -3.73
C HIS A 92 -24.72 9.53 -5.17
N LEU A 93 -23.82 9.37 -6.12
CA LEU A 93 -24.13 9.16 -7.53
C LEU A 93 -23.93 7.69 -7.86
N ARG A 94 -25.03 6.95 -7.97
CA ARG A 94 -25.03 5.50 -8.23
C ARG A 94 -24.85 5.20 -9.71
N ILE A 95 -23.69 5.52 -10.21
CA ILE A 95 -23.29 5.34 -11.61
C ILE A 95 -21.92 4.66 -11.69
N SER A 96 -21.66 3.99 -12.79
CA SER A 96 -20.34 3.45 -13.07
C SER A 96 -19.32 4.58 -13.29
N VAL A 97 -18.10 4.39 -12.83
CA VAL A 97 -16.99 5.31 -13.10
C VAL A 97 -16.74 5.49 -14.61
N THR A 98 -17.09 4.50 -15.42
CA THR A 98 -17.00 4.58 -16.89
C THR A 98 -17.93 5.63 -17.50
N GLU A 99 -19.06 5.91 -16.87
CA GLU A 99 -19.97 6.98 -17.33
C GLU A 99 -19.36 8.35 -17.15
N ILE A 100 -18.58 8.56 -16.09
CA ILE A 100 -17.86 9.83 -15.87
C ILE A 100 -16.85 10.09 -16.98
N GLY A 101 -16.20 9.03 -17.47
CA GLY A 101 -15.25 9.14 -18.59
C GLY A 101 -15.88 9.64 -19.91
N LYS A 102 -17.21 9.59 -20.02
CA LYS A 102 -17.98 10.07 -21.20
C LYS A 102 -18.41 11.53 -21.07
N LEU A 103 -18.25 12.14 -19.89
CA LEU A 103 -18.63 13.54 -19.69
C LEU A 103 -17.69 14.46 -20.48
N GLU A 104 -18.27 15.30 -21.31
CA GLU A 104 -17.57 16.41 -21.95
C GLU A 104 -17.54 17.56 -20.96
N ILE A 105 -16.37 17.87 -20.44
CA ILE A 105 -16.14 18.94 -19.48
C ILE A 105 -15.18 19.92 -20.11
N GLU A 106 -15.56 21.19 -20.16
CA GLU A 106 -14.66 22.26 -20.59
C GLU A 106 -13.44 22.31 -19.67
N GLU A 107 -12.27 22.48 -20.26
CA GLU A 107 -11.03 22.55 -19.51
C GLU A 107 -10.99 23.85 -18.68
N LEU A 108 -10.87 23.70 -17.37
CA LEU A 108 -10.73 24.83 -16.46
C LEU A 108 -9.30 25.40 -16.51
N ALA A 109 -9.17 26.67 -16.20
CA ALA A 109 -7.84 27.29 -16.09
C ALA A 109 -7.03 26.66 -14.95
N LYS A 110 -5.71 26.61 -15.13
CA LYS A 110 -4.79 26.21 -14.06
C LYS A 110 -5.01 27.07 -12.82
N ASN A 111 -5.04 26.44 -11.66
CA ASN A 111 -5.29 27.10 -10.40
C ASN A 111 -4.15 26.86 -9.39
N GLU A 112 -4.04 27.78 -8.42
CA GLU A 112 -3.01 27.72 -7.39
C GLU A 112 -3.18 26.49 -6.46
N TYR A 113 -4.41 26.02 -6.27
CA TYR A 113 -4.71 24.87 -5.43
C TYR A 113 -4.04 23.58 -5.98
N LEU A 114 -4.20 23.30 -7.27
CA LEU A 114 -3.53 22.20 -7.94
C LEU A 114 -2.01 22.35 -7.87
N GLN A 115 -1.49 23.57 -8.13
CA GLN A 115 -0.06 23.81 -8.08
C GLN A 115 0.54 23.52 -6.71
N LYS A 116 -0.12 23.93 -5.62
CA LYS A 116 0.31 23.65 -4.24
C LYS A 116 0.38 22.14 -3.98
N TRP A 117 -0.63 21.38 -4.38
CA TRP A 117 -0.61 19.92 -4.26
C TRP A 117 0.55 19.30 -5.03
N CYS A 118 0.76 19.69 -6.28
CA CYS A 118 1.83 19.14 -7.12
C CYS A 118 3.24 19.49 -6.57
N ILE A 119 3.43 20.70 -6.04
CA ILE A 119 4.69 21.11 -5.40
C ILE A 119 4.92 20.27 -4.15
N SER A 120 3.90 20.10 -3.30
CA SER A 120 3.99 19.29 -2.08
C SER A 120 4.30 17.83 -2.40
N GLU A 121 3.60 17.22 -3.38
CA GLU A 121 3.89 15.85 -3.83
C GLU A 121 5.34 15.71 -4.28
N LYS A 122 5.82 16.61 -5.14
CA LYS A 122 7.19 16.57 -5.65
C LYS A 122 8.24 16.64 -4.52
N GLN A 123 8.01 17.50 -3.54
CA GLN A 123 8.94 17.69 -2.44
C GLN A 123 8.95 16.50 -1.49
N VAL A 124 7.76 16.03 -1.06
CA VAL A 124 7.65 14.85 -0.17
C VAL A 124 8.22 13.61 -0.87
N ARG A 125 7.89 13.41 -2.14
CA ARG A 125 8.42 12.27 -2.91
C ARG A 125 9.93 12.31 -2.99
N LYS A 126 10.50 13.48 -3.27
CA LYS A 126 11.96 13.66 -3.27
C LYS A 126 12.58 13.32 -1.91
N ASN A 127 11.99 13.81 -0.81
CA ASN A 127 12.51 13.54 0.54
C ASN A 127 12.47 12.04 0.87
N ILE A 128 11.40 11.32 0.46
CA ILE A 128 11.29 9.87 0.62
C ILE A 128 12.35 9.14 -0.21
N ASP A 129 12.48 9.51 -1.48
CA ASP A 129 13.41 8.86 -2.40
C ASP A 129 14.85 9.07 -1.94
N ASP A 130 15.25 10.32 -1.63
CA ASP A 130 16.58 10.65 -1.10
C ASP A 130 16.90 9.87 0.18
N TYR A 131 15.90 9.69 1.06
CA TYR A 131 16.09 8.93 2.29
C TYR A 131 16.33 7.44 1.99
N PHE A 132 15.43 6.81 1.23
CA PHE A 132 15.53 5.37 0.98
C PHE A 132 16.69 4.97 0.06
N GLU A 133 17.16 5.85 -0.80
CA GLU A 133 18.38 5.60 -1.58
C GLU A 133 19.60 5.41 -0.68
N ASN A 134 19.64 6.07 0.48
CA ASN A 134 20.78 6.09 1.39
C ASN A 134 20.62 5.20 2.64
N VAL A 135 19.58 4.37 2.74
CA VAL A 135 19.37 3.47 3.86
C VAL A 135 19.78 2.05 3.49
N ASP A 136 20.82 1.53 4.15
CA ASP A 136 21.28 0.15 3.97
C ASP A 136 20.58 -0.83 4.91
N GLU A 137 20.14 -0.36 6.08
CA GLU A 137 19.44 -1.19 7.04
C GLU A 137 18.13 -1.75 6.48
N LEU A 138 17.86 -3.04 6.73
CA LEU A 138 16.60 -3.68 6.35
C LEU A 138 15.47 -3.19 7.27
N ILE A 139 14.59 -2.34 6.71
CA ILE A 139 13.39 -1.80 7.36
C ILE A 139 12.16 -2.09 6.51
N GLU A 140 11.01 -2.32 7.15
CA GLU A 140 9.76 -2.68 6.47
C GLU A 140 9.38 -1.69 5.37
N SER A 141 9.45 -0.41 5.68
CA SER A 141 8.99 0.69 4.83
C SER A 141 9.71 0.77 3.48
N LYS A 142 11.01 0.49 3.43
CA LYS A 142 11.80 0.50 2.18
C LYS A 142 11.40 -0.63 1.25
N THR A 143 10.86 -1.73 1.78
CA THR A 143 10.44 -2.86 0.94
C THR A 143 9.39 -2.46 -0.08
N ALA A 144 8.31 -1.75 0.33
CA ALA A 144 7.26 -1.29 -0.59
C ALA A 144 7.80 -0.30 -1.64
N TRP A 145 8.67 0.62 -1.23
CA TRP A 145 9.34 1.55 -2.13
C TRP A 145 10.21 0.84 -3.17
N LEU A 146 10.97 -0.17 -2.76
CA LEU A 146 11.84 -0.93 -3.65
C LEU A 146 11.05 -1.80 -4.64
N ILE A 147 10.00 -2.48 -4.18
CA ILE A 147 9.12 -3.31 -5.01
C ILE A 147 8.49 -2.47 -6.12
N SER A 148 8.02 -1.26 -5.81
CA SER A 148 7.35 -0.37 -6.77
C SER A 148 8.18 -0.04 -8.00
N GLN A 149 9.49 -0.23 -7.96
CA GLN A 149 10.43 0.17 -8.99
C GLN A 149 11.11 -1.00 -9.71
N ASN A 150 11.02 -2.21 -9.14
CA ASN A 150 11.83 -3.35 -9.59
C ASN A 150 11.01 -4.56 -10.05
N LEU A 151 9.69 -4.51 -9.99
CA LEU A 151 8.85 -5.56 -10.55
C LEU A 151 8.81 -5.47 -12.09
N PRO A 152 8.78 -6.60 -12.79
CA PRO A 152 8.47 -6.62 -14.21
C PRO A 152 7.11 -5.95 -14.50
N PRO A 153 6.96 -5.31 -15.68
CA PRO A 153 5.68 -4.71 -16.06
C PRO A 153 4.51 -5.72 -16.00
N GLU A 154 3.33 -5.20 -15.64
CA GLU A 154 2.07 -5.94 -15.56
C GLU A 154 2.02 -7.05 -14.50
N THR A 155 3.02 -7.16 -13.62
CA THR A 155 3.06 -8.18 -12.57
C THR A 155 1.82 -8.09 -11.66
N PRO A 156 1.07 -9.19 -11.43
CA PRO A 156 0.08 -9.25 -10.39
C PRO A 156 0.76 -9.19 -9.01
N LEU A 157 0.34 -8.24 -8.18
CA LEU A 157 0.87 -8.06 -6.84
C LEU A 157 -0.24 -8.19 -5.79
N PHE A 158 -0.21 -9.26 -5.00
CA PHE A 158 -1.08 -9.36 -3.83
C PHE A 158 -0.46 -8.65 -2.63
N ILE A 159 -1.20 -7.76 -2.01
CA ILE A 159 -0.77 -6.95 -0.87
C ILE A 159 -1.60 -7.36 0.35
N ALA A 160 -0.94 -7.96 1.33
CA ALA A 160 -1.59 -8.40 2.56
C ALA A 160 -2.01 -7.22 3.45
N ASN A 161 -2.99 -7.45 4.29
CA ASN A 161 -3.42 -6.50 5.32
C ASN A 161 -2.30 -6.25 6.36
N SER A 162 -2.59 -5.46 7.39
CA SER A 162 -1.66 -5.01 8.44
C SER A 162 -0.65 -3.97 7.93
N MET A 163 0.65 -4.16 8.16
CA MET A 163 1.67 -3.19 7.73
C MET A 163 1.91 -3.17 6.22
N PRO A 164 1.90 -4.29 5.48
CA PRO A 164 2.13 -4.27 4.04
C PRO A 164 1.28 -3.26 3.27
N VAL A 165 -0.05 -3.24 3.50
CA VAL A 165 -0.93 -2.29 2.82
C VAL A 165 -0.64 -0.84 3.21
N ARG A 166 -0.17 -0.58 4.42
CA ARG A 166 0.19 0.76 4.90
C ARG A 166 1.52 1.23 4.32
N ASP A 167 2.48 0.33 4.18
CA ASP A 167 3.76 0.64 3.55
C ASP A 167 3.60 0.92 2.06
N VAL A 168 2.72 0.20 1.39
CA VAL A 168 2.34 0.52 0.01
C VAL A 168 1.64 1.88 -0.05
N GLU A 169 0.75 2.20 0.89
CA GLU A 169 0.09 3.51 0.95
C GLU A 169 1.10 4.67 1.05
N PHE A 170 2.07 4.55 1.95
CA PHE A 170 3.00 5.64 2.25
C PHE A 170 4.15 5.74 1.24
N PHE A 171 4.67 4.60 0.77
CA PHE A 171 5.98 4.56 0.13
C PHE A 171 5.98 4.03 -1.30
N TRP A 172 4.87 3.46 -1.80
CA TRP A 172 4.81 3.04 -3.20
C TRP A 172 5.11 4.21 -4.12
N LYS A 173 6.22 4.11 -4.86
CA LYS A 173 6.59 5.12 -5.85
C LYS A 173 5.73 4.98 -7.10
N PRO A 174 5.00 6.03 -7.50
CA PRO A 174 4.22 5.99 -8.73
C PRO A 174 5.08 5.67 -9.96
N ASN A 175 4.54 4.90 -10.86
CA ASN A 175 5.29 4.40 -12.02
C ASN A 175 4.37 4.15 -13.24
N ASN A 176 4.94 3.60 -14.32
CA ASN A 176 4.22 3.18 -15.52
C ASN A 176 4.38 1.68 -15.79
N LEU A 177 4.61 0.89 -14.74
CA LEU A 177 4.81 -0.55 -14.85
C LEU A 177 3.51 -1.34 -15.02
N ARG A 178 2.35 -0.70 -14.92
CA ARG A 178 1.04 -1.36 -15.07
C ARG A 178 0.84 -2.51 -14.07
N ILE A 179 1.48 -2.45 -12.91
CA ILE A 179 1.32 -3.43 -11.84
C ILE A 179 -0.16 -3.58 -11.50
N LYS A 180 -0.60 -4.81 -11.32
CA LYS A 180 -2.00 -5.15 -11.01
C LYS A 180 -2.14 -5.45 -9.52
N PRO A 181 -2.59 -4.51 -8.67
CA PRO A 181 -2.74 -4.74 -7.24
C PRO A 181 -3.95 -5.62 -6.95
N TYR A 182 -3.77 -6.60 -6.07
CA TYR A 182 -4.82 -7.45 -5.49
C TYR A 182 -4.75 -7.39 -3.97
N PHE A 183 -5.89 -7.45 -3.32
CA PHE A 183 -5.98 -7.28 -1.87
C PHE A 183 -7.33 -7.78 -1.32
N ASN A 184 -7.36 -8.07 -0.02
CA ASN A 184 -8.56 -8.48 0.71
C ASN A 184 -8.96 -7.36 1.68
N ARG A 185 -9.73 -6.34 1.19
CA ARG A 185 -10.12 -5.18 2.01
C ARG A 185 -11.59 -5.18 2.43
N GLY A 186 -12.39 -6.09 1.90
CA GLY A 186 -13.78 -6.29 2.36
C GLY A 186 -13.83 -6.82 3.79
N ALA A 187 -12.99 -7.82 4.10
CA ALA A 187 -12.68 -8.25 5.47
C ALA A 187 -11.19 -8.01 5.73
N ASN A 188 -10.84 -7.23 6.75
CA ASN A 188 -9.47 -6.79 7.02
C ASN A 188 -8.66 -7.82 7.85
N GLY A 189 -8.93 -9.13 7.69
CA GLY A 189 -8.20 -10.21 8.33
C GLY A 189 -6.81 -10.46 7.71
N ILE A 190 -6.01 -11.29 8.34
CA ILE A 190 -4.71 -11.76 7.86
C ILE A 190 -4.73 -13.24 7.49
N ASP A 191 -5.86 -13.91 7.67
CA ASP A 191 -6.18 -15.27 7.21
C ASP A 191 -6.51 -15.29 5.71
N GLY A 192 -6.35 -16.43 5.05
CA GLY A 192 -6.67 -16.64 3.64
C GLY A 192 -5.81 -15.86 2.65
N THR A 193 -4.75 -15.17 3.09
CA THR A 193 -3.94 -14.29 2.26
C THR A 193 -3.04 -15.06 1.29
N LEU A 194 -2.38 -16.12 1.77
CA LEU A 194 -1.56 -17.00 0.93
C LEU A 194 -2.42 -17.73 -0.10
N SER A 195 -3.54 -18.28 0.33
CA SER A 195 -4.47 -19.00 -0.55
C SER A 195 -5.02 -18.10 -1.66
N THR A 196 -5.33 -16.83 -1.35
CA THR A 196 -5.74 -15.83 -2.34
C THR A 196 -4.60 -15.55 -3.34
N ALA A 197 -3.38 -15.30 -2.86
CA ALA A 197 -2.23 -15.05 -3.71
C ALA A 197 -1.89 -16.22 -4.63
N LEU A 198 -1.99 -17.45 -4.11
CA LEU A 198 -1.84 -18.68 -4.90
C LEU A 198 -2.92 -18.81 -5.97
N GLY A 199 -4.17 -18.47 -5.66
CA GLY A 199 -5.26 -18.44 -6.63
C GLY A 199 -5.04 -17.45 -7.77
N ILE A 200 -4.47 -16.28 -7.47
CA ILE A 200 -4.10 -15.27 -8.48
C ILE A 200 -2.99 -15.78 -9.40
N ALA A 201 -2.01 -16.50 -8.86
CA ALA A 201 -0.85 -16.99 -9.61
C ALA A 201 -1.11 -18.31 -10.36
N HIS A 202 -2.11 -19.11 -9.92
CA HIS A 202 -2.37 -20.44 -10.47
C HIS A 202 -2.88 -20.35 -11.91
N HIS A 203 -2.21 -21.07 -12.85
CA HIS A 203 -2.45 -21.01 -14.28
C HIS A 203 -2.33 -19.62 -14.92
N GLN A 204 -1.68 -18.68 -14.24
CA GLN A 204 -1.51 -17.30 -14.67
C GLN A 204 -0.02 -16.95 -14.79
N GLN A 205 0.26 -15.70 -15.10
CA GLN A 205 1.62 -15.18 -15.11
C GLN A 205 2.25 -15.17 -13.72
N SER A 206 3.58 -15.13 -13.67
CA SER A 206 4.33 -15.04 -12.42
C SER A 206 3.86 -13.86 -11.59
N SER A 207 3.49 -14.13 -10.35
CA SER A 207 2.89 -13.16 -9.44
C SER A 207 3.77 -12.95 -8.20
N VAL A 208 3.53 -11.85 -7.52
CA VAL A 208 4.23 -11.50 -6.28
C VAL A 208 3.22 -11.28 -5.16
N MET A 209 3.60 -11.67 -3.94
CA MET A 209 2.86 -11.41 -2.70
C MET A 209 3.76 -10.62 -1.74
N LEU A 210 3.28 -9.52 -1.18
CA LEU A 210 3.89 -8.82 -0.06
C LEU A 210 3.09 -9.11 1.21
N THR A 211 3.72 -9.73 2.21
CA THR A 211 3.04 -10.18 3.43
C THR A 211 3.91 -10.08 4.67
N GLY A 212 3.28 -10.09 5.85
CA GLY A 212 3.95 -10.24 7.13
C GLY A 212 4.02 -11.70 7.60
N ASP A 213 4.86 -11.94 8.61
CA ASP A 213 5.08 -13.26 9.23
C ASP A 213 3.79 -13.87 9.80
N LEU A 214 3.06 -13.15 10.64
CA LEU A 214 1.80 -13.66 11.19
C LEU A 214 0.75 -13.94 10.11
N SER A 215 0.69 -13.11 9.07
CA SER A 215 -0.25 -13.32 7.97
C SER A 215 0.07 -14.59 7.19
N LEU A 216 1.35 -14.88 6.94
CA LEU A 216 1.76 -16.13 6.30
C LEU A 216 1.46 -17.33 7.20
N LEU A 217 1.72 -17.23 8.52
CA LEU A 217 1.46 -18.29 9.48
C LEU A 217 -0.03 -18.63 9.62
N HIS A 218 -0.91 -17.64 9.52
CA HIS A 218 -2.36 -17.86 9.58
C HIS A 218 -2.93 -18.66 8.41
N ASP A 219 -2.19 -18.79 7.30
CA ASP A 219 -2.68 -19.45 6.09
C ASP A 219 -1.63 -20.42 5.49
N THR A 220 -0.72 -20.97 6.31
CA THR A 220 0.32 -21.91 5.86
C THR A 220 -0.22 -23.14 5.15
N ASN A 221 -1.46 -23.56 5.46
CA ASN A 221 -2.13 -24.66 4.77
C ASN A 221 -2.32 -24.38 3.26
N GLY A 222 -2.29 -23.14 2.82
CA GLY A 222 -2.28 -22.81 1.41
C GLY A 222 -1.13 -23.48 0.65
N PHE A 223 0.01 -23.72 1.30
CA PHE A 223 1.15 -24.44 0.69
C PHE A 223 0.88 -25.90 0.33
N LEU A 224 -0.20 -26.52 0.82
CA LEU A 224 -0.59 -27.89 0.44
C LEU A 224 -0.81 -28.05 -1.07
N ILE A 225 -1.10 -26.97 -1.80
CA ILE A 225 -1.20 -26.99 -3.26
C ILE A 225 0.15 -27.11 -3.97
N SER A 226 1.29 -26.91 -3.29
CA SER A 226 2.61 -26.77 -3.90
C SER A 226 2.94 -27.82 -4.96
N ASN A 227 2.61 -29.10 -4.70
CA ASN A 227 2.86 -30.22 -5.62
C ASN A 227 1.94 -30.22 -6.87
N LYS A 228 0.87 -29.42 -6.88
CA LYS A 228 -0.09 -29.30 -7.99
C LYS A 228 -0.13 -27.89 -8.55
N PHE A 229 0.68 -26.99 -8.01
CA PHE A 229 0.69 -25.59 -8.40
C PHE A 229 1.30 -25.42 -9.79
N ILE A 230 0.56 -24.74 -10.68
CA ILE A 230 1.00 -24.42 -12.03
C ILE A 230 1.13 -22.89 -12.13
N GLY A 231 2.33 -22.41 -12.42
CA GLY A 231 2.65 -20.99 -12.42
C GLY A 231 3.73 -20.66 -11.40
N HIS A 232 3.86 -19.40 -11.06
CA HIS A 232 4.87 -18.97 -10.08
C HIS A 232 4.33 -17.91 -9.11
N LEU A 233 4.64 -18.10 -7.82
CA LEU A 233 4.42 -17.09 -6.78
C LEU A 233 5.74 -16.80 -6.04
N THR A 234 6.19 -15.54 -6.09
CA THR A 234 7.23 -15.03 -5.20
C THR A 234 6.58 -14.37 -3.99
N ILE A 235 6.87 -14.84 -2.80
CA ILE A 235 6.38 -14.29 -1.53
C ILE A 235 7.50 -13.46 -0.92
N ILE A 236 7.31 -12.15 -0.80
CA ILE A 236 8.18 -11.25 -0.05
C ILE A 236 7.62 -11.22 1.37
N LEU A 237 8.33 -11.89 2.26
CA LEU A 237 7.94 -12.07 3.65
C LEU A 237 8.67 -11.07 4.54
N ILE A 238 7.95 -10.10 5.08
CA ILE A 238 8.46 -9.24 6.14
C ILE A 238 8.33 -9.99 7.46
N ASN A 239 9.47 -10.43 8.00
CA ASN A 239 9.52 -11.09 9.29
C ASN A 239 10.05 -10.11 10.35
N ASN A 240 9.15 -9.48 11.06
CA ASN A 240 9.43 -8.60 12.19
C ASN A 240 9.18 -9.29 13.55
N ASN A 241 8.86 -10.58 13.52
CA ASN A 241 8.52 -11.44 14.64
C ASN A 241 7.31 -10.92 15.42
N GLY A 242 6.18 -10.69 14.71
CA GLY A 242 4.92 -10.42 15.38
C GLY A 242 4.05 -9.31 14.79
N GLY A 243 3.07 -8.88 15.55
CA GLY A 243 2.07 -7.89 15.18
C GLY A 243 2.59 -6.44 15.20
N GLY A 244 3.51 -6.08 14.31
CA GLY A 244 4.14 -4.74 14.24
C GLY A 244 3.16 -3.57 14.15
N ILE A 245 1.98 -3.77 13.56
CA ILE A 245 0.93 -2.73 13.49
C ILE A 245 0.48 -2.26 14.87
N PHE A 246 0.45 -3.15 15.87
CA PHE A 246 -0.01 -2.82 17.23
C PHE A 246 0.98 -1.96 18.00
N GLU A 247 2.27 -1.96 17.62
CA GLU A 247 3.29 -1.06 18.21
C GLU A 247 2.96 0.44 18.00
N MET A 248 2.14 0.75 17.01
CA MET A 248 1.68 2.12 16.74
C MET A 248 0.46 2.54 17.57
N LEU A 249 -0.15 1.61 18.29
CA LEU A 249 -1.36 1.84 19.09
C LEU A 249 -1.03 2.15 20.56
N PRO A 250 -1.92 2.83 21.30
CA PRO A 250 -1.71 3.12 22.72
C PRO A 250 -1.50 1.86 23.59
N ILE A 251 -2.03 0.71 23.16
CA ILE A 251 -1.90 -0.56 23.88
C ILE A 251 -0.43 -1.03 24.02
N ALA A 252 0.46 -0.59 23.11
CA ALA A 252 1.89 -0.92 23.17
C ALA A 252 2.60 -0.49 24.48
N LYS A 253 1.96 0.38 25.28
CA LYS A 253 2.48 0.83 26.59
C LYS A 253 2.26 -0.19 27.72
N PHE A 254 1.43 -1.21 27.50
CA PHE A 254 1.01 -2.15 28.55
C PHE A 254 1.76 -3.48 28.44
N ASN A 255 3.05 -3.48 28.81
CA ASN A 255 3.84 -4.72 28.92
C ASN A 255 3.69 -5.34 30.32
N PRO A 256 3.70 -6.70 30.45
CA PRO A 256 3.92 -7.72 29.43
C PRO A 256 2.70 -8.08 28.59
N PRO A 257 1.43 -7.70 28.89
CA PRO A 257 0.26 -8.15 28.13
C PRO A 257 0.33 -7.84 26.62
N PHE A 258 1.00 -6.75 26.26
CA PHE A 258 1.16 -6.39 24.84
C PHE A 258 1.92 -7.45 24.04
N GLU A 259 3.04 -7.96 24.56
CA GLU A 259 3.83 -8.98 23.85
C GLU A 259 3.04 -10.29 23.71
N GLU A 260 2.28 -10.69 24.73
CA GLU A 260 1.54 -11.94 24.74
C GLU A 260 0.29 -11.91 23.86
N PHE A 261 -0.50 -10.82 23.90
CA PHE A 261 -1.84 -10.80 23.29
C PHE A 261 -1.96 -9.95 22.02
N PHE A 262 -0.97 -9.09 21.70
CA PHE A 262 -0.99 -8.21 20.54
C PHE A 262 0.19 -8.44 19.60
N ALA A 263 1.41 -8.38 20.09
CA ALA A 263 2.58 -8.65 19.28
C ALA A 263 2.70 -10.13 18.91
N THR A 264 2.37 -11.03 19.83
CA THR A 264 2.30 -12.49 19.63
C THR A 264 3.48 -13.07 18.84
N PRO A 265 4.74 -12.86 19.27
CA PRO A 265 5.91 -13.35 18.54
C PRO A 265 5.91 -14.88 18.51
N GLN A 266 6.11 -15.46 17.32
CA GLN A 266 6.05 -16.92 17.13
C GLN A 266 7.42 -17.59 17.05
N ASN A 267 8.48 -16.83 16.74
CA ASN A 267 9.87 -17.32 16.60
C ASN A 267 9.99 -18.51 15.63
N ILE A 268 9.26 -18.48 14.52
CA ILE A 268 9.26 -19.56 13.53
C ILE A 268 10.50 -19.48 12.64
N ASP A 269 11.07 -20.65 12.35
CA ASP A 269 12.07 -20.84 11.31
C ASP A 269 11.36 -21.04 9.96
N PHE A 270 11.29 -19.98 9.16
CA PHE A 270 10.62 -20.02 7.86
C PHE A 270 11.38 -20.86 6.82
N ALA A 271 12.69 -21.08 6.98
CA ALA A 271 13.43 -22.00 6.11
C ALA A 271 12.94 -23.44 6.30
N GLN A 272 12.78 -23.89 7.56
CA GLN A 272 12.25 -25.21 7.86
C GLN A 272 10.76 -25.33 7.46
N LEU A 273 9.96 -24.29 7.67
CA LEU A 273 8.57 -24.26 7.22
C LEU A 273 8.48 -24.45 5.71
N CYS A 274 9.24 -23.70 4.93
CA CYS A 274 9.29 -23.81 3.48
C CYS A 274 9.76 -25.20 3.02
N ALA A 275 10.79 -25.76 3.65
CA ALA A 275 11.28 -27.09 3.35
C ALA A 275 10.20 -28.16 3.55
N THR A 276 9.36 -28.04 4.59
CA THR A 276 8.26 -28.97 4.87
C THR A 276 7.25 -29.05 3.71
N TYR A 277 7.02 -27.94 3.02
CA TYR A 277 6.08 -27.86 1.90
C TYR A 277 6.76 -27.93 0.51
N ASN A 278 8.05 -28.20 0.45
CA ASN A 278 8.86 -28.18 -0.78
C ASN A 278 8.78 -26.82 -1.51
N VAL A 279 8.83 -25.74 -0.75
CA VAL A 279 8.84 -24.34 -1.21
C VAL A 279 10.27 -23.81 -1.18
N GLN A 280 10.70 -23.11 -2.21
CA GLN A 280 12.02 -22.48 -2.24
C GLN A 280 12.09 -21.34 -1.21
N TYR A 281 13.23 -21.21 -0.55
CA TYR A 281 13.45 -20.19 0.47
C TYR A 281 14.80 -19.49 0.26
N ASN A 282 14.79 -18.17 0.43
CA ASN A 282 15.99 -17.33 0.46
C ASN A 282 15.85 -16.28 1.58
N LEU A 283 16.87 -16.22 2.45
CA LEU A 283 17.01 -15.10 3.37
C LEU A 283 17.64 -13.93 2.64
N ILE A 284 16.99 -12.77 2.67
CA ILE A 284 17.49 -11.53 2.06
C ILE A 284 18.36 -10.79 3.07
N ASN A 285 19.62 -10.53 2.71
CA ASN A 285 20.60 -9.88 3.57
C ASN A 285 20.92 -8.42 3.13
N SER A 286 20.48 -8.02 1.93
CA SER A 286 20.68 -6.67 1.41
C SER A 286 19.55 -6.25 0.47
N TRP A 287 19.41 -4.95 0.29
CA TRP A 287 18.44 -4.40 -0.67
C TRP A 287 18.77 -4.75 -2.12
N GLU A 288 20.06 -4.86 -2.45
CA GLU A 288 20.49 -5.24 -3.80
C GLU A 288 20.11 -6.69 -4.09
N GLU A 289 20.28 -7.60 -3.12
CA GLU A 289 19.83 -9.00 -3.25
C GLU A 289 18.31 -9.09 -3.49
N LEU A 290 17.50 -8.32 -2.76
CA LEU A 290 16.05 -8.27 -2.99
C LEU A 290 15.74 -7.73 -4.39
N LYS A 291 16.36 -6.63 -4.78
CA LYS A 291 16.18 -5.99 -6.08
C LYS A 291 16.51 -6.94 -7.24
N ASP A 292 17.65 -7.65 -7.15
CA ASP A 292 18.04 -8.61 -8.19
C ASP A 292 17.08 -9.78 -8.27
N SER A 293 16.57 -10.24 -7.12
CA SER A 293 15.56 -11.30 -7.06
C SER A 293 14.23 -10.91 -7.71
N LEU A 294 13.92 -9.61 -7.83
CA LEU A 294 12.66 -9.12 -8.40
C LEU A 294 12.74 -8.78 -9.88
N LYS A 295 13.93 -8.47 -10.41
CA LYS A 295 14.11 -8.10 -11.84
C LYS A 295 13.61 -9.17 -12.80
N GLN A 296 13.76 -10.45 -12.43
CA GLN A 296 13.31 -11.58 -13.21
C GLN A 296 12.63 -12.62 -12.32
N LEU A 297 11.31 -12.71 -12.44
CA LEU A 297 10.53 -13.70 -11.69
C LEU A 297 10.67 -15.09 -12.34
N PRO A 298 10.84 -16.16 -11.56
CA PRO A 298 10.76 -17.54 -12.05
C PRO A 298 9.40 -17.81 -12.74
N LYS A 299 9.35 -18.84 -13.56
CA LYS A 299 8.13 -19.23 -14.29
C LYS A 299 7.30 -20.29 -13.57
N THR A 300 7.91 -21.03 -12.65
CA THR A 300 7.25 -22.16 -11.98
C THR A 300 7.63 -22.21 -10.51
N GLY A 301 6.74 -22.80 -9.70
CA GLY A 301 6.95 -23.05 -8.29
C GLY A 301 6.63 -21.87 -7.37
N ILE A 302 6.89 -22.07 -6.10
CA ILE A 302 6.67 -21.08 -5.05
C ILE A 302 8.02 -20.80 -4.39
N ARG A 303 8.34 -19.53 -4.16
CA ARG A 303 9.50 -19.14 -3.38
C ARG A 303 9.16 -18.08 -2.34
N VAL A 304 9.84 -18.15 -1.21
CA VAL A 304 9.79 -17.15 -0.15
C VAL A 304 11.12 -16.40 -0.11
N LEU A 305 11.04 -15.08 -0.14
CA LEU A 305 12.13 -14.13 0.08
C LEU A 305 11.89 -13.49 1.45
N GLU A 306 12.58 -13.96 2.48
CA GLU A 306 12.42 -13.45 3.84
C GLU A 306 13.28 -12.20 4.05
N VAL A 307 12.66 -11.11 4.45
CA VAL A 307 13.30 -9.87 4.90
C VAL A 307 13.10 -9.76 6.40
N LYS A 308 14.17 -10.01 7.17
CA LYS A 308 14.13 -9.87 8.63
C LYS A 308 14.25 -8.41 9.03
N THR A 309 13.28 -7.94 9.80
CA THR A 309 13.22 -6.58 10.34
C THR A 309 12.99 -6.59 11.85
N ASN A 310 12.80 -5.43 12.46
CA ASN A 310 12.53 -5.32 13.89
C ASN A 310 11.36 -4.37 14.14
N ARG A 311 10.19 -4.90 14.54
CA ARG A 311 8.96 -4.13 14.71
C ARG A 311 9.12 -2.91 15.64
N LYS A 312 9.93 -3.02 16.72
CA LYS A 312 10.14 -1.93 17.67
C LYS A 312 10.99 -0.80 17.07
N ARG A 313 12.01 -1.14 16.29
CA ARG A 313 12.82 -0.16 15.55
C ARG A 313 12.01 0.48 14.43
N ASP A 314 11.26 -0.31 13.68
CA ASP A 314 10.41 0.17 12.59
C ASP A 314 9.35 1.17 13.08
N VAL A 315 8.72 0.94 14.24
CA VAL A 315 7.74 1.90 14.78
C VAL A 315 8.40 3.20 15.24
N ILE A 316 9.58 3.14 15.86
CA ILE A 316 10.34 4.34 16.24
C ILE A 316 10.70 5.13 14.99
N TRP A 317 11.25 4.45 13.99
CA TRP A 317 11.59 5.04 12.71
C TRP A 317 10.39 5.75 12.05
N ARG A 318 9.22 5.10 12.01
CA ARG A 318 7.99 5.69 11.44
C ARG A 318 7.56 6.94 12.20
N LYS A 319 7.54 6.90 13.52
CA LYS A 319 7.16 8.06 14.37
C LYS A 319 8.08 9.25 14.14
N GLU A 320 9.37 9.00 13.93
CA GLU A 320 10.37 10.04 13.75
C GLU A 320 10.42 10.60 12.32
N ASN A 321 10.22 9.78 11.31
CA ASN A 321 10.50 10.15 9.93
C ASN A 321 9.27 10.50 9.10
N LEU A 322 8.11 9.86 9.33
CA LEU A 322 6.89 10.21 8.58
C LEU A 322 6.55 11.71 8.64
N PRO A 323 6.59 12.38 9.82
CA PRO A 323 6.33 13.82 9.86
C PRO A 323 7.43 14.66 9.19
N LYS A 324 8.69 14.20 9.21
CA LYS A 324 9.82 14.96 8.63
C LYS A 324 9.74 15.06 7.12
N PHE A 325 9.20 14.05 6.44
CA PHE A 325 9.11 14.08 4.97
C PHE A 325 8.24 15.21 4.44
N ALA A 326 7.30 15.74 5.24
CA ALA A 326 6.46 16.88 4.87
C ALA A 326 6.92 18.22 5.47
N ASN A 327 8.12 18.26 6.04
CA ASN A 327 8.69 19.49 6.60
C ASN A 327 9.86 19.97 5.74
N TRP A 328 9.72 21.13 5.10
CA TRP A 328 10.73 21.81 4.31
C TRP A 328 10.60 23.33 4.46
#